data_f0acf5be6e4517fd5eb1e6c54c6e8d9c
#
_entry.id   f0acf5be6e4517fd5eb1e6c54c6e8d9c
#
_cell.length_a   1.000
_cell.length_b   1.000
_cell.length_c   1.000
_cell.angle_alpha   90.00
_cell.angle_beta   90.00
_cell.angle_gamma   90.00
#
_symmetry.space_group_name_H-M   'P 1'
#
loop_
_entity.id
_entity.type
_entity.pdbx_description
1 polymer ?
#
loop_
_entity_poly.entity_id
_entity_poly.type
_entity_poly.pdbx_seq_one_letter_code
_entity_poly.pdbx_strand_id
1 'polypeptide(L)'
;EKKSRNVLSLKAKIIQIASVKKGKSIGYGAKYITKKDSVIATLAIGYADGLPRKYNGFAFYKKKKIKFVGNVSMDLSCIDISSIKNPKINDWVEIFGNNISISVFASKCNTITYEVSSKIGLRVKRVYN
;
A
#
# COMPACT_ATOMS: atom_id res chain seq x y z
N GLU A 1 12.47 2.06 -24.76
CA GLU A 1 12.10 1.69 -24.49
C GLU A 1 11.58 1.14 -24.24
N LYS A 2 11.52 0.92 -24.34
CA LYS A 2 10.97 0.36 -24.03
C LYS A 2 10.38 -0.26 -23.64
N LYS A 3 10.20 -0.58 -23.50
CA LYS A 3 9.57 -1.18 -23.18
C LYS A 3 8.91 -1.69 -22.51
N SER A 4 8.92 -1.65 -22.10
CA SER A 4 8.35 -2.47 -21.42
C SER A 4 7.12 -3.05 -21.76
N ARG A 5 6.56 -3.86 -21.59
CA ARG A 5 5.49 -4.52 -22.01
C ARG A 5 5.07 -5.54 -21.04
N ASN A 6 3.88 -5.93 -20.83
CA ASN A 6 3.43 -7.03 -19.97
C ASN A 6 3.95 -6.98 -18.54
N VAL A 7 4.18 -5.79 -18.06
CA VAL A 7 4.60 -5.60 -16.67
C VAL A 7 3.37 -5.64 -15.80
N LEU A 8 3.36 -6.55 -14.81
CA LEU A 8 2.26 -6.64 -13.86
C LEU A 8 2.36 -5.49 -12.85
N SER A 9 1.28 -4.80 -12.65
CA SER A 9 1.16 -3.76 -11.63
C SER A 9 0.01 -4.08 -10.70
N LEU A 10 0.17 -3.70 -9.44
CA LEU A 10 -0.89 -3.82 -8.44
C LEU A 10 -1.11 -2.45 -7.84
N LYS A 11 -2.35 -1.98 -7.91
CA LYS A 11 -2.73 -0.69 -7.35
C LYS A 11 -3.93 -0.85 -6.45
N ALA A 12 -4.00 -0.02 -5.41
CA ALA A 12 -5.12 -0.02 -4.49
C ALA A 12 -5.68 1.39 -4.40
N LYS A 13 -6.97 1.49 -4.18
CA LYS A 13 -7.67 2.78 -4.16
C LYS A 13 -7.70 3.34 -2.74
N ILE A 14 -7.49 4.65 -2.63
CA ILE A 14 -7.69 5.35 -1.37
C ILE A 14 -9.19 5.47 -1.13
N ILE A 15 -9.66 4.97 0.01
CA ILE A 15 -11.09 5.04 0.35
C ILE A 15 -11.38 5.97 1.50
N GLN A 16 -10.35 6.42 2.22
CA GLN A 16 -10.54 7.36 3.32
C GLN A 16 -9.24 8.12 3.54
N ILE A 17 -9.35 9.40 3.89
CA ILE A 17 -8.22 10.23 4.27
C ILE A 17 -8.61 10.91 5.59
N ALA A 18 -7.74 10.81 6.59
CA ALA A 18 -8.03 11.36 7.90
C ALA A 18 -6.81 12.05 8.49
N SER A 19 -7.04 13.18 9.15
CA SER A 19 -6.01 13.83 9.97
C SER A 19 -6.00 13.16 11.33
N VAL A 20 -4.83 12.75 11.78
CA VAL A 20 -4.68 11.99 13.02
C VAL A 20 -3.68 12.72 13.89
N LYS A 21 -4.09 13.02 15.12
CA LYS A 21 -3.23 13.72 16.07
C LYS A 21 -2.12 12.82 16.59
N LYS A 22 -1.04 13.45 17.06
CA LYS A 22 0.04 12.74 17.72
C LYS A 22 -0.51 11.88 18.86
N GLY A 23 0.03 10.68 18.98
CA GLY A 23 -0.33 9.78 20.10
C GLY A 23 -1.53 8.89 19.84
N LYS A 24 -2.07 8.88 18.63
CA LYS A 24 -3.20 8.03 18.29
C LYS A 24 -2.72 6.74 17.64
N SER A 25 -3.49 5.67 17.84
CA SER A 25 -3.16 4.39 17.26
C SER A 25 -3.75 4.26 15.85
N ILE A 26 -3.01 3.59 14.98
CA ILE A 26 -3.37 3.38 13.59
C ILE A 26 -3.42 1.88 13.32
N GLY A 27 -4.43 1.47 12.57
CA GLY A 27 -4.49 0.13 12.06
C GLY A 27 -5.07 -0.88 13.02
N TYR A 28 -5.20 -2.08 12.53
CA TYR A 28 -5.77 -3.19 13.25
C TYR A 28 -4.84 -3.60 14.39
N GLY A 29 -5.40 -3.78 15.58
CA GLY A 29 -4.62 -4.22 16.73
C GLY A 29 -3.84 -3.12 17.42
N ALA A 30 -3.98 -1.86 16.99
CA ALA A 30 -3.42 -0.68 17.66
C ALA A 30 -1.91 -0.80 17.92
N LYS A 31 -1.15 -1.29 16.93
CA LYS A 31 0.30 -1.51 17.08
C LYS A 31 1.15 -0.32 16.70
N TYR A 32 0.59 0.66 16.03
CA TYR A 32 1.33 1.83 15.60
C TYR A 32 0.75 3.08 16.26
N ILE A 33 1.62 3.86 16.88
CA ILE A 33 1.21 5.11 17.54
C ILE A 33 1.86 6.27 16.77
N THR A 34 1.07 7.25 16.37
CA THR A 34 1.58 8.40 15.63
C THR A 34 2.54 9.20 16.52
N LYS A 35 3.68 9.58 15.93
CA LYS A 35 4.71 10.35 16.63
C LYS A 35 4.54 11.85 16.44
N LYS A 36 3.69 12.24 15.53
CA LYS A 36 3.36 13.64 15.23
C LYS A 36 1.99 13.67 14.58
N ASP A 37 1.42 14.87 14.46
CA ASP A 37 0.18 15.02 13.71
C ASP A 37 0.42 14.52 12.27
N SER A 38 -0.45 13.67 11.80
CA SER A 38 -0.24 12.95 10.55
C SER A 38 -1.51 12.94 9.72
N VAL A 39 -1.34 12.71 8.41
CA VAL A 39 -2.45 12.47 7.50
C VAL A 39 -2.34 11.03 7.05
N ILE A 40 -3.39 10.26 7.29
CA ILE A 40 -3.38 8.82 7.05
C ILE A 40 -4.44 8.49 5.99
N ALA A 41 -4.04 7.73 4.99
CA ALA A 41 -4.96 7.23 3.99
C ALA A 41 -5.22 5.75 4.23
N THR A 42 -6.46 5.34 4.06
CA THR A 42 -6.85 3.94 4.11
C THR A 42 -6.99 3.43 2.69
N LEU A 43 -6.35 2.30 2.43
CA LEU A 43 -6.36 1.65 1.12
C LEU A 43 -7.27 0.44 1.14
N ALA A 44 -7.95 0.19 0.03
CA ALA A 44 -8.80 -0.98 -0.16
C ALA A 44 -7.95 -2.19 -0.56
N ILE A 45 -7.04 -2.57 0.32
CA ILE A 45 -6.22 -3.77 0.16
C ILE A 45 -5.83 -4.26 1.56
N GLY A 46 -5.91 -5.55 1.80
CA GLY A 46 -5.57 -6.12 3.08
C GLY A 46 -4.96 -7.51 2.93
N TYR A 47 -4.90 -8.26 4.04
CA TYR A 47 -4.22 -9.55 3.97
C TYR A 47 -5.01 -10.61 3.18
N ALA A 48 -6.31 -10.43 3.02
CA ALA A 48 -7.08 -11.31 2.13
C ALA A 48 -6.66 -11.17 0.67
N ASP A 49 -5.98 -10.07 0.34
CA ASP A 49 -5.52 -9.79 -1.02
C ASP A 49 -4.04 -10.12 -1.21
N GLY A 50 -3.38 -10.61 -0.17
CA GLY A 50 -1.99 -11.04 -0.27
C GLY A 50 -0.99 -10.25 0.54
N LEU A 51 -1.38 -9.17 1.19
CA LEU A 51 -0.46 -8.41 2.04
C LEU A 51 -0.23 -9.16 3.36
N PRO A 52 1.01 -9.16 3.88
CA PRO A 52 1.23 -9.66 5.24
C PRO A 52 0.56 -8.75 6.25
N ARG A 53 0.14 -9.30 7.39
CA ARG A 53 -0.47 -8.49 8.45
C ARG A 53 0.47 -7.41 8.96
N LYS A 54 1.75 -7.69 9.02
CA LYS A 54 2.77 -6.73 9.49
C LYS A 54 3.62 -6.28 8.33
N TYR A 55 2.96 -5.77 7.30
CA TYR A 55 3.66 -5.35 6.12
C TYR A 55 4.40 -4.04 6.39
N ASN A 56 5.72 -4.05 6.17
CA ASN A 56 6.56 -2.88 6.39
C ASN A 56 7.16 -2.34 5.09
N GLY A 57 6.52 -2.61 3.97
CA GLY A 57 6.99 -2.11 2.69
C GLY A 57 6.50 -0.70 2.41
N PHE A 58 6.62 -0.31 1.16
CA PHE A 58 6.26 1.02 0.69
C PHE A 58 5.18 0.93 -0.38
N ALA A 59 4.41 2.00 -0.51
CA ALA A 59 3.57 2.25 -1.65
C ALA A 59 4.18 3.42 -2.42
N PHE A 60 3.73 3.65 -3.65
CA PHE A 60 4.19 4.79 -4.45
C PHE A 60 2.97 5.61 -4.84
N TYR A 61 2.98 6.89 -4.47
CA TYR A 61 1.84 7.76 -4.67
C TYR A 61 2.34 9.18 -4.93
N LYS A 62 1.88 9.79 -6.03
CA LYS A 62 2.24 11.14 -6.41
C LYS A 62 3.77 11.36 -6.36
N LYS A 63 4.48 10.42 -6.97
CA LYS A 63 5.94 10.47 -7.15
C LYS A 63 6.74 10.32 -5.86
N LYS A 64 6.13 9.80 -4.81
CA LYS A 64 6.82 9.59 -3.54
C LYS A 64 6.63 8.19 -3.01
N LYS A 65 7.65 7.67 -2.35
CA LYS A 65 7.55 6.42 -1.60
C LYS A 65 6.86 6.73 -0.27
N ILE A 66 5.84 5.97 0.05
CA ILE A 66 5.00 6.19 1.21
C ILE A 66 5.02 4.93 2.07
N LYS A 67 5.20 5.10 3.37
CA LYS A 67 5.25 3.96 4.30
C LYS A 67 3.86 3.47 4.63
N PHE A 68 3.72 2.15 4.70
CA PHE A 68 2.57 1.54 5.36
C PHE A 68 2.76 1.69 6.86
N VAL A 69 1.67 1.93 7.58
CA VAL A 69 1.69 2.10 9.03
C VAL A 69 0.61 1.25 9.67
N GLY A 70 0.94 0.68 10.82
CA GLY A 70 0.00 -0.16 11.56
C GLY A 70 -0.15 -1.54 10.95
N ASN A 71 -0.88 -2.39 11.65
CA ASN A 71 -1.17 -3.74 11.16
C ASN A 71 -2.22 -3.69 10.05
N VAL A 72 -2.06 -4.59 9.10
CA VAL A 72 -3.00 -4.73 7.98
C VAL A 72 -4.19 -5.57 8.45
N SER A 73 -5.41 -5.11 8.16
CA SER A 73 -6.61 -5.91 8.44
C SER A 73 -6.91 -6.81 7.25
N MET A 74 -8.00 -7.56 7.33
CA MET A 74 -8.37 -8.46 6.23
C MET A 74 -8.54 -7.73 4.92
N ASP A 75 -9.17 -6.56 4.95
CA ASP A 75 -9.55 -5.85 3.73
C ASP A 75 -8.90 -4.48 3.56
N LEU A 76 -8.23 -3.98 4.58
CA LEU A 76 -7.76 -2.59 4.60
C LEU A 76 -6.34 -2.49 5.11
N SER A 77 -5.67 -1.44 4.65
CA SER A 77 -4.33 -1.07 5.16
C SER A 77 -4.23 0.44 5.19
N CYS A 78 -3.24 0.94 5.90
CA CYS A 78 -3.06 2.38 6.07
C CYS A 78 -1.67 2.80 5.63
N ILE A 79 -1.60 4.00 5.05
CA ILE A 79 -0.32 4.60 4.66
C ILE A 79 -0.27 6.03 5.19
N ASP A 80 0.93 6.49 5.49
CA ASP A 80 1.16 7.85 5.98
C ASP A 80 1.42 8.77 4.80
N ILE A 81 0.45 9.61 4.48
CA ILE A 81 0.54 10.51 3.34
C ILE A 81 0.75 11.96 3.77
N SER A 82 1.34 12.17 4.95
CA SER A 82 1.57 13.51 5.47
C SER A 82 2.41 14.40 4.55
N SER A 83 3.27 13.78 3.72
CA SER A 83 4.13 14.52 2.79
C SER A 83 3.48 14.79 1.43
N ILE A 84 2.27 14.32 1.22
CA ILE A 84 1.60 14.42 -0.09
C ILE A 84 0.75 15.68 -0.14
N LYS A 85 0.88 16.42 -1.24
CA LYS A 85 0.03 17.58 -1.50
C LYS A 85 -1.21 17.15 -2.26
N ASN A 86 -2.36 17.65 -1.81
CA ASN A 86 -3.65 17.42 -2.48
C ASN A 86 -3.99 15.95 -2.72
N PRO A 87 -3.90 15.11 -1.68
CA PRO A 87 -4.35 13.72 -1.85
C PRO A 87 -5.87 13.70 -1.99
N LYS A 88 -6.37 12.71 -2.75
CA LYS A 88 -7.80 12.62 -3.01
C LYS A 88 -8.30 11.20 -2.81
N ILE A 89 -9.50 11.10 -2.25
CA ILE A 89 -10.22 9.83 -2.19
C ILE A 89 -10.45 9.35 -3.62
N ASN A 90 -10.36 8.05 -3.81
CA ASN A 90 -10.45 7.36 -5.11
C ASN A 90 -9.18 7.42 -5.95
N ASP A 91 -8.13 8.08 -5.49
CA ASP A 91 -6.84 7.99 -6.17
C ASP A 91 -6.30 6.57 -6.07
N TRP A 92 -5.56 6.16 -7.08
CA TRP A 92 -4.88 4.87 -7.10
C TRP A 92 -3.46 5.01 -6.59
N VAL A 93 -3.06 4.06 -5.75
CA VAL A 93 -1.73 4.02 -5.15
C VAL A 93 -1.05 2.75 -5.62
N GLU A 94 0.17 2.86 -6.09
CA GLU A 94 0.92 1.70 -6.57
C GLU A 94 1.47 0.90 -5.40
N ILE A 95 1.17 -0.39 -5.38
CA ILE A 95 1.74 -1.32 -4.41
C ILE A 95 3.00 -1.94 -4.99
N PHE A 96 2.95 -2.34 -6.26
CA PHE A 96 4.14 -2.62 -7.07
C PHE A 96 3.78 -2.38 -8.53
N GLY A 97 4.80 -2.21 -9.34
CA GLY A 97 4.62 -1.90 -10.76
C GLY A 97 5.85 -1.20 -11.32
N ASN A 98 5.61 -0.09 -11.99
CA ASN A 98 6.70 0.65 -12.64
C ASN A 98 7.69 1.29 -11.66
N ASN A 99 7.23 1.64 -10.47
CA ASN A 99 8.05 2.40 -9.51
C ASN A 99 8.54 1.55 -8.35
N ILE A 100 7.76 0.56 -7.95
CA ILE A 100 8.17 -0.41 -6.95
C ILE A 100 8.15 -1.76 -7.63
N SER A 101 9.31 -2.37 -7.79
CA SER A 101 9.36 -3.64 -8.52
C SER A 101 8.67 -4.74 -7.73
N ILE A 102 8.12 -5.71 -8.45
CA ILE A 102 7.48 -6.86 -7.81
C ILE A 102 8.51 -7.64 -6.98
N SER A 103 9.78 -7.63 -7.37
CA SER A 103 10.84 -8.29 -6.61
C SER A 103 11.04 -7.63 -5.25
N VAL A 104 11.03 -6.30 -5.20
CA VAL A 104 11.14 -5.57 -3.95
C VAL A 104 9.93 -5.86 -3.07
N PHE A 105 8.74 -5.85 -3.65
CA PHE A 105 7.52 -6.16 -2.92
C PHE A 105 7.58 -7.58 -2.35
N ALA A 106 7.98 -8.55 -3.18
CA ALA A 106 8.08 -9.95 -2.74
C ALA A 106 9.08 -10.11 -1.60
N SER A 107 10.20 -9.39 -1.68
CA SER A 107 11.20 -9.40 -0.61
C SER A 107 10.60 -8.91 0.72
N LYS A 108 9.81 -7.84 0.67
CA LYS A 108 9.15 -7.32 1.87
C LYS A 108 8.08 -8.26 2.42
N CYS A 109 7.55 -9.13 1.56
CA CYS A 109 6.58 -10.14 1.97
C CYS A 109 7.23 -11.46 2.39
N ASN A 110 8.55 -11.55 2.32
CA ASN A 110 9.29 -12.80 2.60
C ASN A 110 8.81 -13.93 1.71
N THR A 111 8.67 -13.65 0.41
CA THR A 111 8.18 -14.65 -0.53
C THR A 111 8.82 -14.43 -1.88
N ILE A 112 8.51 -15.30 -2.83
CA ILE A 112 9.03 -15.17 -4.19
C ILE A 112 7.98 -14.47 -5.07
N THR A 113 8.45 -13.91 -6.17
CA THR A 113 7.61 -13.15 -7.10
C THR A 113 6.43 -13.96 -7.61
N TYR A 114 6.67 -15.22 -7.95
CA TYR A 114 5.60 -16.09 -8.46
C TYR A 114 4.48 -16.24 -7.43
N GLU A 115 4.86 -16.45 -6.17
CA GLU A 115 3.91 -16.63 -5.09
C GLU A 115 3.06 -15.39 -4.87
N VAL A 116 3.69 -14.22 -4.96
CA VAL A 116 2.97 -12.95 -4.85
C VAL A 116 1.89 -12.87 -5.91
N SER A 117 2.26 -13.12 -7.17
CA SER A 117 1.29 -13.04 -8.28
C SER A 117 0.11 -13.98 -8.07
N SER A 118 0.36 -15.18 -7.57
CA SER A 118 -0.71 -16.17 -7.42
C SER A 118 -1.64 -15.88 -6.24
N LYS A 119 -1.22 -15.03 -5.30
CA LYS A 119 -2.02 -14.72 -4.10
C LYS A 119 -2.85 -13.46 -4.21
N ILE A 120 -2.68 -12.69 -5.28
CA ILE A 120 -3.40 -11.43 -5.43
C ILE A 120 -4.89 -11.70 -5.59
N GLY A 121 -5.69 -11.05 -4.75
CA GLY A 121 -7.13 -11.18 -4.80
C GLY A 121 -7.76 -10.44 -5.96
N LEU A 122 -9.03 -10.71 -6.21
CA LEU A 122 -9.74 -10.11 -7.34
C LEU A 122 -10.26 -8.71 -7.04
N ARG A 123 -10.29 -8.31 -5.77
CA ARG A 123 -10.85 -7.01 -5.39
C ARG A 123 -9.93 -5.84 -5.73
N VAL A 124 -8.66 -6.10 -5.95
CA VAL A 124 -7.69 -5.05 -6.22
C VAL A 124 -7.44 -4.94 -7.70
N LYS A 125 -7.02 -3.76 -8.12
CA LYS A 125 -6.77 -3.51 -9.52
C LYS A 125 -5.44 -4.13 -9.93
N ARG A 126 -5.49 -4.96 -10.96
CA ARG A 126 -4.30 -5.51 -11.61
C ARG A 126 -4.17 -4.86 -12.98
N VAL A 127 -2.97 -4.43 -13.29
CA VAL A 127 -2.70 -3.77 -14.56
C VAL A 127 -1.52 -4.46 -15.24
N TYR A 128 -1.70 -4.78 -16.50
CA TYR A 128 -0.63 -5.32 -17.34
C TYR A 128 -0.26 -4.27 -18.35
N ASN A 129 1.00 -3.92 -18.39
CA ASN A 129 1.50 -2.90 -19.34
C ASN A 129 2.15 -3.54 -20.56
#